data_86475a958e47e98907f85b01272f6da3
#
_entry.id   86475a958e47e98907f85b01272f6da3
#
_cell.length_a   1.000
_cell.length_b   1.000
_cell.length_c   1.000
_cell.angle_alpha   90.00
_cell.angle_beta   90.00
_cell.angle_gamma   90.00
#
_symmetry.space_group_name_H-M   'P 1'
#
loop_
_entity.id
_entity.type
_entity.pdbx_description
1 polymer ?
#
loop_
_entity_poly.entity_id
_entity_poly.type
_entity_poly.pdbx_seq_one_letter_code
_entity_poly.pdbx_strand_id
1 'polypeptide(L)'
;MKQSGYLKRQADVQDRLLKIGTEVGQQQVFDAPALALRDPAVMGAKGVLGPAKVKTVCQRVQEIVQEFADAWSPGPEQDYQQDRLDRALKDVFGGDLQPFAERYPYIKEQKYGRKQ
;
A
#
# COMPACT_ATOMS: atom_id res chain seq x y z
N MET A 1 -33.89 -13.22 -11.13
CA MET A 1 -33.32 -14.57 -11.09
C MET A 1 -32.44 -14.71 -9.85
N LYS A 2 -32.62 -15.78 -9.13
CA LYS A 2 -31.84 -16.00 -7.91
C LYS A 2 -30.44 -16.55 -8.26
N GLN A 3 -29.44 -16.01 -7.60
CA GLN A 3 -28.08 -16.55 -7.67
C GLN A 3 -28.06 -17.93 -6.99
N SER A 4 -27.33 -18.88 -7.58
CA SER A 4 -27.22 -20.21 -6.98
C SER A 4 -26.49 -20.14 -5.65
N GLY A 5 -26.78 -21.10 -4.75
CA GLY A 5 -26.09 -21.17 -3.47
C GLY A 5 -24.59 -21.34 -3.61
N TYR A 6 -24.15 -22.04 -4.65
CA TYR A 6 -22.73 -22.23 -4.93
C TYR A 6 -22.05 -20.89 -5.25
N LEU A 7 -22.62 -20.12 -6.16
CA LEU A 7 -22.05 -18.82 -6.55
C LEU A 7 -22.02 -17.85 -5.38
N LYS A 8 -23.06 -17.85 -4.57
CA LYS A 8 -23.13 -16.99 -3.40
C LYS A 8 -22.03 -17.34 -2.39
N ARG A 9 -21.83 -18.61 -2.13
CA ARG A 9 -20.76 -19.03 -1.21
C ARG A 9 -19.39 -18.69 -1.75
N GLN A 10 -19.18 -18.81 -3.07
CA GLN A 10 -17.91 -18.45 -3.68
C GLN A 10 -17.63 -16.97 -3.54
N ALA A 11 -18.63 -16.12 -3.76
CA ALA A 11 -18.49 -14.68 -3.58
C ALA A 11 -18.14 -14.33 -2.13
N ASP A 12 -18.80 -14.97 -1.16
CA ASP A 12 -18.55 -14.74 0.25
C ASP A 12 -17.12 -15.13 0.64
N VAL A 13 -16.61 -16.24 0.09
CA VAL A 13 -15.23 -16.68 0.34
C VAL A 13 -14.24 -15.66 -0.23
N GLN A 14 -14.49 -15.19 -1.46
CA GLN A 14 -13.62 -14.19 -2.07
C GLN A 14 -13.59 -12.89 -1.27
N ASP A 15 -14.75 -12.43 -0.79
CA ASP A 15 -14.82 -11.21 0.02
C ASP A 15 -14.04 -11.36 1.31
N ARG A 16 -14.13 -12.52 1.96
CA ARG A 16 -13.37 -12.77 3.18
C ARG A 16 -11.87 -12.82 2.93
N LEU A 17 -11.45 -13.44 1.82
CA LEU A 17 -10.02 -13.50 1.48
C LEU A 17 -9.46 -12.11 1.20
N LEU A 18 -10.22 -11.24 0.52
CA LEU A 18 -9.82 -9.87 0.29
C LEU A 18 -9.69 -9.11 1.60
N LYS A 19 -10.65 -9.28 2.50
CA LYS A 19 -10.62 -8.61 3.80
C LYS A 19 -9.41 -9.05 4.62
N ILE A 20 -9.15 -10.36 4.68
CA ILE A 20 -7.98 -10.89 5.40
C ILE A 20 -6.69 -10.35 4.79
N GLY A 21 -6.58 -10.35 3.45
CA GLY A 21 -5.41 -9.81 2.76
C GLY A 21 -5.18 -8.35 3.08
N THR A 22 -6.25 -7.55 3.15
CA THR A 22 -6.15 -6.14 3.50
C THR A 22 -5.70 -5.96 4.94
N GLU A 23 -6.25 -6.74 5.87
CA GLU A 23 -5.86 -6.67 7.28
C GLU A 23 -4.42 -7.10 7.49
N VAL A 24 -3.99 -8.17 6.81
CA VAL A 24 -2.60 -8.62 6.86
C VAL A 24 -1.67 -7.54 6.31
N GLY A 25 -2.03 -6.95 5.16
CA GLY A 25 -1.24 -5.88 4.57
C GLY A 25 -1.09 -4.68 5.49
N GLN A 26 -2.18 -4.28 6.15
CA GLN A 26 -2.15 -3.18 7.12
C GLN A 26 -1.22 -3.49 8.29
N GLN A 27 -1.24 -4.72 8.77
CA GLN A 27 -0.36 -5.11 9.87
C GLN A 27 1.10 -5.19 9.42
N GLN A 28 1.36 -5.67 8.19
CA GLN A 28 2.72 -5.72 7.65
C GLN A 28 3.35 -4.33 7.55
N VAL A 29 2.58 -3.32 7.14
CA VAL A 29 3.12 -1.95 7.04
C VAL A 29 3.28 -1.29 8.41
N PHE A 30 2.83 -1.94 9.46
CA PHE A 30 3.16 -1.54 10.83
C PHE A 30 4.39 -2.29 11.33
N ASP A 31 4.38 -3.62 11.20
CA ASP A 31 5.41 -4.48 11.80
C ASP A 31 6.77 -4.34 11.11
N ALA A 32 6.81 -4.34 9.78
CA ALA A 32 8.07 -4.28 9.05
C ALA A 32 8.81 -2.95 9.28
N PRO A 33 8.15 -1.79 9.15
CA PRO A 33 8.81 -0.53 9.50
C PRO A 33 9.26 -0.46 10.95
N ALA A 34 8.48 -1.06 11.88
CA ALA A 34 8.86 -1.09 13.29
C ALA A 34 10.21 -1.77 13.47
N LEU A 35 10.44 -2.88 12.78
CA LEU A 35 11.71 -3.58 12.85
C LEU A 35 12.85 -2.77 12.22
N ALA A 36 12.59 -2.12 11.09
CA ALA A 36 13.59 -1.32 10.40
C ALA A 36 14.03 -0.11 11.24
N LEU A 37 13.08 0.53 11.92
CA LEU A 37 13.36 1.71 12.75
C LEU A 37 14.14 1.37 14.02
N ARG A 38 14.18 0.09 14.39
CA ARG A 38 14.95 -0.40 15.53
C ARG A 38 16.24 -1.09 15.12
N ASP A 39 16.56 -1.10 13.85
CA ASP A 39 17.74 -1.78 13.32
C ASP A 39 18.92 -0.81 13.26
N PRO A 40 19.97 -1.02 14.09
CA PRO A 40 21.12 -0.12 14.08
C PRO A 40 21.88 -0.10 12.75
N ALA A 41 21.80 -1.19 11.97
CA ALA A 41 22.43 -1.23 10.65
C ALA A 41 21.77 -0.27 9.66
N VAL A 42 20.49 0.03 9.87
CA VAL A 42 19.73 0.94 9.02
C VAL A 42 19.78 2.37 9.58
N MET A 43 19.52 2.52 10.89
CA MET A 43 19.34 3.82 11.53
C MET A 43 20.61 4.39 12.14
N GLY A 44 21.66 3.57 12.28
CA GLY A 44 22.80 3.92 13.10
C GLY A 44 22.51 3.70 14.58
N ALA A 45 23.55 3.41 15.39
CA ALA A 45 23.35 3.07 16.79
C ALA A 45 22.63 4.17 17.58
N LYS A 46 22.92 5.44 17.24
CA LYS A 46 22.31 6.59 17.93
C LYS A 46 21.00 7.03 17.31
N GLY A 47 20.64 6.51 16.12
CA GLY A 47 19.43 6.87 15.43
C GLY A 47 18.25 5.94 15.70
N VAL A 48 18.46 4.89 16.47
CA VAL A 48 17.39 3.93 16.80
C VAL A 48 16.35 4.62 17.67
N LEU A 49 15.08 4.50 17.26
CA LEU A 49 13.98 5.16 17.94
C LEU A 49 13.46 4.33 19.11
N GLY A 50 12.93 5.00 20.14
CA GLY A 50 12.27 4.33 21.24
C GLY A 50 10.88 3.79 20.86
N PRO A 51 10.28 2.91 21.70
CA PRO A 51 9.01 2.26 21.35
C PRO A 51 7.87 3.22 21.02
N ALA A 52 7.74 4.31 21.79
CA ALA A 52 6.66 5.29 21.56
C ALA A 52 6.79 5.95 20.18
N LYS A 53 8.01 6.34 19.81
CA LYS A 53 8.24 6.98 18.50
C LYS A 53 8.04 5.99 17.36
N VAL A 54 8.50 4.74 17.54
CA VAL A 54 8.29 3.67 16.56
C VAL A 54 6.80 3.49 16.30
N LYS A 55 6.00 3.42 17.37
CA LYS A 55 4.54 3.29 17.23
C LYS A 55 3.95 4.45 16.43
N THR A 56 4.35 5.67 16.75
CA THR A 56 3.86 6.87 16.06
C THR A 56 4.19 6.82 14.56
N VAL A 57 5.43 6.46 14.21
CA VAL A 57 5.84 6.36 12.81
C VAL A 57 5.06 5.27 12.09
N CYS A 58 4.92 4.10 12.69
CA CYS A 58 4.20 3.00 12.06
C CYS A 58 2.71 3.29 11.87
N GLN A 59 2.09 3.99 12.82
CA GLN A 59 0.72 4.45 12.65
C GLN A 59 0.61 5.42 11.48
N ARG A 60 1.59 6.31 11.33
CA ARG A 60 1.59 7.25 10.20
C ARG A 60 1.78 6.51 8.88
N VAL A 61 2.61 5.47 8.84
CA VAL A 61 2.76 4.64 7.63
C VAL A 61 1.41 4.05 7.22
N GLN A 62 0.66 3.51 8.16
CA GLN A 62 -0.66 2.96 7.86
C GLN A 62 -1.62 4.04 7.33
N GLU A 63 -1.60 5.22 7.93
CA GLU A 63 -2.42 6.34 7.47
C GLU A 63 -2.08 6.74 6.03
N ILE A 64 -0.79 6.79 5.70
CA ILE A 64 -0.34 7.14 4.36
C ILE A 64 -0.83 6.11 3.34
N VAL A 65 -0.75 4.83 3.67
CA VAL A 65 -1.26 3.78 2.78
C VAL A 65 -2.74 4.00 2.50
N GLN A 66 -3.51 4.37 3.52
CA GLN A 66 -4.94 4.65 3.33
C GLN A 66 -5.18 5.93 2.53
N GLU A 67 -4.40 6.98 2.77
CA GLU A 67 -4.53 8.24 2.04
C GLU A 67 -4.33 8.06 0.54
N PHE A 68 -3.43 7.19 0.15
CA PHE A 68 -3.11 6.95 -1.25
C PHE A 68 -3.72 5.66 -1.80
N ALA A 69 -4.70 5.09 -1.12
CA ALA A 69 -5.28 3.79 -1.49
C ALA A 69 -5.78 3.78 -2.94
N ASP A 70 -6.37 4.88 -3.40
CA ASP A 70 -6.90 4.97 -4.76
C ASP A 70 -5.82 4.94 -5.84
N ALA A 71 -4.58 5.27 -5.50
CA ALA A 71 -3.47 5.13 -6.45
C ALA A 71 -3.22 3.68 -6.84
N TRP A 72 -3.53 2.75 -5.94
CA TRP A 72 -3.27 1.33 -6.13
C TRP A 72 -4.52 0.53 -6.49
N SER A 73 -5.67 1.18 -6.61
CA SER A 73 -6.95 0.52 -6.90
C SER A 73 -7.59 1.11 -8.14
N PRO A 74 -8.24 0.28 -8.98
CA PRO A 74 -8.97 0.80 -10.14
C PRO A 74 -10.09 1.74 -9.71
N GLY A 75 -10.21 2.88 -10.38
CA GLY A 75 -11.25 3.84 -10.08
C GLY A 75 -11.01 5.18 -10.74
N PRO A 76 -11.98 6.11 -10.64
CA PRO A 76 -11.88 7.41 -11.33
C PRO A 76 -10.75 8.29 -10.78
N GLU A 77 -10.34 8.09 -9.53
CA GLU A 77 -9.31 8.88 -8.88
C GLU A 77 -7.91 8.29 -9.06
N GLN A 78 -7.78 7.14 -9.72
CA GLN A 78 -6.50 6.42 -9.77
C GLN A 78 -5.37 7.27 -10.34
N ASP A 79 -5.56 7.88 -11.50
CA ASP A 79 -4.51 8.66 -12.15
C ASP A 79 -4.10 9.87 -11.32
N TYR A 80 -5.07 10.56 -10.75
CA TYR A 80 -4.81 11.72 -9.90
C TYR A 80 -4.02 11.34 -8.66
N GLN A 81 -4.39 10.26 -8.01
CA GLN A 81 -3.71 9.81 -6.80
C GLN A 81 -2.32 9.25 -7.08
N GLN A 82 -2.11 8.61 -8.23
CA GLN A 82 -0.78 8.17 -8.64
C GLN A 82 0.15 9.37 -8.84
N ASP A 83 -0.33 10.40 -9.51
CA ASP A 83 0.44 11.63 -9.72
C ASP A 83 0.76 12.31 -8.40
N ARG A 84 -0.20 12.38 -7.51
CA ARG A 84 -0.03 12.97 -6.19
C ARG A 84 1.01 12.21 -5.36
N LEU A 85 0.95 10.87 -5.39
CA LEU A 85 1.91 10.02 -4.70
C LEU A 85 3.32 10.23 -5.25
N ASP A 86 3.46 10.26 -6.57
CA ASP A 86 4.76 10.45 -7.21
C ASP A 86 5.35 11.82 -6.88
N ARG A 87 4.54 12.86 -6.83
CA ARG A 87 5.02 14.20 -6.44
C ARG A 87 5.55 14.19 -5.02
N ALA A 88 4.83 13.55 -4.10
CA ALA A 88 5.27 13.46 -2.70
C ALA A 88 6.57 12.67 -2.57
N LEU A 89 6.69 11.56 -3.30
CA LEU A 89 7.90 10.74 -3.26
C LEU A 89 9.09 11.43 -3.92
N LYS A 90 8.84 12.30 -4.91
CA LYS A 90 9.90 13.04 -5.57
C LYS A 90 10.62 13.97 -4.59
N ASP A 91 9.91 14.50 -3.61
CA ASP A 91 10.52 15.31 -2.56
C ASP A 91 11.47 14.48 -1.69
N VAL A 92 11.25 13.17 -1.61
CA VAL A 92 12.10 12.27 -0.81
C VAL A 92 13.30 11.77 -1.62
N PHE A 93 13.06 11.31 -2.85
CA PHE A 93 14.07 10.60 -3.66
C PHE A 93 14.67 11.43 -4.80
N GLY A 94 14.05 12.55 -5.14
CA GLY A 94 14.54 13.39 -6.24
C GLY A 94 14.52 12.63 -7.56
N GLY A 95 15.60 12.76 -8.32
CA GLY A 95 15.72 12.12 -9.63
C GLY A 95 15.86 10.60 -9.59
N ASP A 96 16.10 10.03 -8.41
CA ASP A 96 16.23 8.58 -8.26
C ASP A 96 14.89 7.86 -8.17
N LEU A 97 13.79 8.61 -8.13
CA LEU A 97 12.46 8.00 -8.08
C LEU A 97 12.14 7.29 -9.40
N GLN A 98 11.84 5.99 -9.32
CA GLN A 98 11.37 5.23 -10.47
C GLN A 98 9.92 5.60 -10.77
N PRO A 99 9.53 5.63 -12.06
CA PRO A 99 8.13 5.91 -12.45
C PRO A 99 7.15 4.93 -11.79
N PHE A 100 5.93 5.38 -11.55
CA PHE A 100 4.89 4.57 -10.92
C PHE A 100 4.71 3.23 -11.65
N ALA A 101 4.67 3.25 -12.97
CA ALA A 101 4.45 2.05 -13.76
C ALA A 101 5.55 0.99 -13.57
N GLU A 102 6.77 1.42 -13.28
CA GLU A 102 7.87 0.49 -13.01
C GLU A 102 7.83 -0.04 -11.59
N ARG A 103 7.38 0.79 -10.63
CA ARG A 103 7.23 0.35 -9.25
C ARG A 103 6.04 -0.60 -9.08
N TYR A 104 5.00 -0.45 -9.92
CA TYR A 104 3.76 -1.22 -9.82
C TYR A 104 3.34 -1.75 -11.20
N PRO A 105 4.09 -2.70 -11.78
CA PRO A 105 3.83 -3.17 -13.14
C PRO A 105 2.46 -3.83 -13.31
N TYR A 106 1.94 -4.49 -12.27
CA TYR A 106 0.63 -5.13 -12.36
C TYR A 106 -0.49 -4.11 -12.49
N ILE A 107 -0.37 -2.97 -11.81
CA ILE A 107 -1.37 -1.92 -11.89
C ILE A 107 -1.37 -1.29 -13.29
N LYS A 108 -0.19 -1.12 -13.88
CA LYS A 108 -0.05 -0.64 -15.25
C LYS A 108 -0.75 -1.55 -16.25
N GLU A 109 -0.56 -2.86 -16.10
CA GLU A 109 -1.20 -3.84 -16.97
C GLU A 109 -2.72 -3.80 -16.85
N GLN A 110 -3.24 -3.73 -15.64
CA GLN A 110 -4.68 -3.62 -15.41
C GLN A 110 -5.25 -2.35 -16.05
N LYS A 111 -4.55 -1.24 -15.94
CA LYS A 111 -4.96 0.02 -16.49
C LYS A 111 -5.05 -0.06 -18.03
N TYR A 112 -4.07 -0.64 -18.67
CA TYR A 112 -4.08 -0.81 -20.12
C TYR A 112 -5.17 -1.78 -20.55
N GLY A 113 -5.38 -2.85 -19.82
CA GLY A 113 -6.43 -3.80 -20.14
C GLY A 113 -7.80 -3.16 -20.17
N ARG A 114 -8.06 -2.20 -19.30
CA ARG A 114 -9.37 -1.53 -19.25
C ARG A 114 -9.59 -0.56 -20.40
N LYS A 115 -8.54 -0.05 -21.00
CA LYS A 115 -8.66 0.87 -22.13
C LYS A 115 -9.05 0.17 -23.43
N GLN A 116 -8.87 -1.11 -23.46
CA GLN A 116 -9.28 -1.88 -24.62
C GLN A 116 -10.73 -2.28 -24.54
#